data_a0fc023e8b9177fc5a2ca7a70c97b265
#
_entry.id   a0fc023e8b9177fc5a2ca7a70c97b265
#
_cell.length_a   1.000
_cell.length_b   1.000
_cell.length_c   1.000
_cell.angle_alpha   90.00
_cell.angle_beta   90.00
_cell.angle_gamma   90.00
#
_symmetry.space_group_name_H-M   'P 1'
#
loop_
_entity.id
_entity.type
_entity.pdbx_description
1 polymer ?
#
loop_
_entity_poly.entity_id
_entity_poly.type
_entity_poly.pdbx_seq_one_letter_code
_entity_poly.pdbx_strand_id
1 'polypeptide(L)'
;MKQYGIQLGTLLFIMVEPWKGHEVEYNRWYERDHFYGGCMVGAYNFAGDRFVATRSLKELRYPADSPMTPEPSVGSYLAMYWVLKGHHDDWNRWSVDNVHMLHAAGRMFPERTHVHTVLYQHEWSLPRTLTGTPIELALDRDYAGLVVNVGELRGGHRHEDLEAWTREQWSPAAFGTDWGPDLVSYATPLPLLDDAPADVPRVANAERRFLQLHFCDHDPAAGWDDGYGRFGEQLEASGLATHLWTAPFKQTVFGTDTYTDELW
;
A
#
# COMPACT_ATOMS: atom_id res chain seq x y z
N MET A 1 12.68 -7.96 -22.71
CA MET A 1 13.14 -8.56 -21.42
C MET A 1 12.63 -9.99 -21.34
N LYS A 2 13.41 -10.94 -20.82
CA LYS A 2 12.95 -12.34 -20.66
C LYS A 2 11.87 -12.35 -19.55
N GLN A 3 10.69 -12.87 -19.88
CA GLN A 3 9.60 -12.97 -18.92
C GLN A 3 9.84 -14.18 -18.00
N TYR A 4 9.87 -13.97 -16.70
CA TYR A 4 9.99 -15.03 -15.71
C TYR A 4 8.60 -15.55 -15.34
N GLY A 5 8.52 -16.78 -14.77
CA GLY A 5 7.25 -17.43 -14.44
C GLY A 5 6.51 -16.82 -13.26
N ILE A 6 7.22 -16.15 -12.34
CA ILE A 6 6.61 -15.44 -11.21
C ILE A 6 6.31 -14.01 -11.66
N GLN A 7 5.05 -13.63 -11.59
CA GLN A 7 4.57 -12.30 -11.93
C GLN A 7 3.53 -11.85 -10.90
N LEU A 8 3.61 -10.58 -10.52
CA LEU A 8 2.58 -9.96 -9.68
C LEU A 8 1.25 -9.88 -10.45
N GLY A 9 0.20 -10.45 -9.89
CA GLY A 9 -1.17 -10.35 -10.40
C GLY A 9 -1.97 -9.33 -9.62
N THR A 10 -2.20 -9.63 -8.35
CA THR A 10 -2.92 -8.75 -7.44
C THR A 10 -2.12 -8.51 -6.16
N LEU A 11 -2.45 -7.43 -5.49
CA LEU A 11 -1.87 -7.12 -4.19
C LEU A 11 -2.98 -6.85 -3.17
N LEU A 12 -2.79 -7.35 -1.96
CA LEU A 12 -3.60 -6.98 -0.82
C LEU A 12 -2.93 -5.81 -0.10
N PHE A 13 -3.67 -4.74 0.11
CA PHE A 13 -3.25 -3.54 0.83
C PHE A 13 -4.10 -3.39 2.08
N ILE A 14 -3.47 -3.44 3.26
CA ILE A 14 -4.14 -3.43 4.55
C ILE A 14 -3.56 -2.32 5.42
N MET A 15 -4.37 -1.31 5.73
CA MET A 15 -3.98 -0.25 6.66
C MET A 15 -4.77 -0.38 7.96
N VAL A 16 -4.06 -0.42 9.08
CA VAL A 16 -4.60 -0.69 10.42
C VAL A 16 -4.05 0.32 11.41
N GLU A 17 -4.90 0.69 12.37
CA GLU A 17 -4.52 1.45 13.56
C GLU A 17 -4.66 0.56 14.82
N PRO A 18 -3.57 0.26 15.55
CA PRO A 18 -3.69 -0.33 16.88
C PRO A 18 -4.32 0.68 17.84
N TRP A 19 -5.06 0.23 18.84
CA TRP A 19 -5.53 1.14 19.86
C TRP A 19 -4.37 1.59 20.74
N LYS A 20 -4.40 2.85 21.18
CA LYS A 20 -3.34 3.44 22.00
C LYS A 20 -3.12 2.64 23.27
N GLY A 21 -1.85 2.26 23.51
CA GLY A 21 -1.43 1.39 24.59
C GLY A 21 -1.33 -0.09 24.23
N HIS A 22 -1.70 -0.46 22.98
CA HIS A 22 -1.63 -1.83 22.48
C HIS A 22 -0.67 -1.98 21.27
N GLU A 23 0.16 -0.99 21.01
CA GLU A 23 1.05 -0.92 19.83
C GLU A 23 2.05 -2.08 19.78
N VAL A 24 2.69 -2.35 20.93
CA VAL A 24 3.69 -3.41 21.06
C VAL A 24 3.04 -4.79 20.91
N GLU A 25 1.91 -5.00 21.58
CA GLU A 25 1.18 -6.27 21.52
C GLU A 25 0.66 -6.54 20.11
N TYR A 26 0.10 -5.51 19.44
CA TYR A 26 -0.33 -5.57 18.06
C TYR A 26 0.84 -5.90 17.12
N ASN A 27 1.97 -5.20 17.25
CA ASN A 27 3.13 -5.43 16.40
C ASN A 27 3.64 -6.87 16.54
N ARG A 28 3.79 -7.35 17.77
CA ARG A 28 4.25 -8.72 18.05
C ARG A 28 3.27 -9.80 17.59
N TRP A 29 1.96 -9.59 17.79
CA TRP A 29 0.93 -10.50 17.28
C TRP A 29 0.97 -10.57 15.76
N TYR A 30 1.07 -9.40 15.09
CA TYR A 30 1.06 -9.34 13.65
C TYR A 30 2.25 -10.11 13.05
N GLU A 31 3.45 -9.85 13.53
CA GLU A 31 4.67 -10.48 13.02
C GLU A 31 4.79 -11.97 13.32
N ARG A 32 4.35 -12.39 14.50
CA ARG A 32 4.58 -13.77 14.98
C ARG A 32 3.46 -14.74 14.65
N ASP A 33 2.26 -14.23 14.38
CA ASP A 33 1.09 -15.04 14.08
C ASP A 33 0.44 -14.60 12.75
N HIS A 34 -0.12 -13.40 12.69
CA HIS A 34 -1.05 -13.01 11.62
C HIS A 34 -0.38 -12.83 10.26
N PHE A 35 0.81 -12.30 10.21
CA PHE A 35 1.57 -12.13 8.96
C PHE A 35 1.71 -13.46 8.21
N TYR A 36 2.09 -14.50 8.92
CA TYR A 36 2.22 -15.84 8.36
C TYR A 36 0.87 -16.56 8.30
N GLY A 37 0.22 -16.75 9.46
CA GLY A 37 -1.01 -17.53 9.57
C GLY A 37 -2.21 -16.89 8.86
N GLY A 38 -2.24 -15.56 8.76
CA GLY A 38 -3.32 -14.83 8.08
C GLY A 38 -3.14 -14.70 6.57
N CYS A 39 -1.89 -14.61 6.10
CA CYS A 39 -1.62 -14.28 4.71
C CYS A 39 -0.54 -15.16 4.04
N MET A 40 0.70 -15.22 4.60
CA MET A 40 1.86 -15.77 3.89
C MET A 40 1.81 -17.29 3.63
N VAL A 41 1.12 -18.05 4.46
CA VAL A 41 0.96 -19.52 4.23
C VAL A 41 -0.07 -19.85 3.17
N GLY A 42 -0.77 -18.84 2.64
CA GLY A 42 -1.73 -19.01 1.55
C GLY A 42 -1.06 -19.44 0.25
N ALA A 43 -1.70 -20.36 -0.47
CA ALA A 43 -1.26 -20.71 -1.80
C ALA A 43 -1.25 -19.47 -2.70
N TYR A 44 -0.22 -19.36 -3.55
CA TYR A 44 -0.07 -18.27 -4.52
C TYR A 44 0.29 -16.91 -3.95
N ASN A 45 0.49 -16.76 -2.63
CA ASN A 45 1.09 -15.61 -2.02
C ASN A 45 2.61 -15.81 -1.99
N PHE A 46 3.38 -14.94 -2.64
CA PHE A 46 4.81 -15.16 -2.81
C PHE A 46 5.70 -14.11 -2.15
N ALA A 47 5.15 -12.98 -1.75
CA ALA A 47 5.87 -11.97 -0.98
C ALA A 47 4.91 -11.21 -0.06
N GLY A 48 5.43 -10.67 1.03
CA GLY A 48 4.71 -9.81 1.94
C GLY A 48 5.66 -8.96 2.75
N ASP A 49 5.22 -7.76 3.11
CA ASP A 49 5.99 -6.85 3.94
C ASP A 49 5.09 -5.89 4.71
N ARG A 50 5.68 -5.23 5.71
CA ARG A 50 5.00 -4.28 6.59
C ARG A 50 5.71 -2.95 6.61
N PHE A 51 4.90 -1.90 6.68
CA PHE A 51 5.36 -0.52 6.77
C PHE A 51 4.66 0.17 7.94
N VAL A 52 5.29 1.22 8.45
CA VAL A 52 4.80 2.01 9.56
C VAL A 52 4.90 3.49 9.24
N ALA A 53 3.88 4.24 9.63
CA ALA A 53 3.92 5.69 9.67
C ALA A 53 4.02 6.14 11.12
N THR A 54 5.18 6.62 11.51
CA THR A 54 5.38 7.30 12.78
C THR A 54 4.57 8.59 12.82
N ARG A 55 4.42 9.18 14.00
CA ARG A 55 3.73 10.48 14.16
C ARG A 55 4.24 11.52 13.17
N SER A 56 5.56 11.67 13.04
CA SER A 56 6.17 12.64 12.13
C SER A 56 5.83 12.39 10.65
N LEU A 57 5.70 11.13 10.23
CA LEU A 57 5.28 10.79 8.88
C LEU A 57 3.77 11.01 8.68
N LYS A 58 2.95 10.76 9.70
CA LYS A 58 1.51 11.02 9.64
C LYS A 58 1.20 12.52 9.52
N GLU A 59 2.02 13.38 10.13
CA GLU A 59 1.92 14.85 10.01
C GLU A 59 2.18 15.38 8.59
N LEU A 60 2.82 14.60 7.73
CA LEU A 60 3.05 14.92 6.31
C LEU A 60 1.90 14.51 5.38
N ARG A 61 0.97 13.68 5.83
CA ARG A 61 -0.15 13.18 5.03
C ARG A 61 -1.12 14.27 4.61
N TYR A 62 -1.60 14.20 3.37
CA TYR A 62 -2.57 15.16 2.86
C TYR A 62 -3.43 14.56 1.73
N PRO A 63 -4.60 15.15 1.41
CA PRO A 63 -5.29 16.18 2.19
C PRO A 63 -5.79 15.64 3.53
N ALA A 64 -6.05 16.52 4.49
CA ALA A 64 -6.51 16.14 5.82
C ALA A 64 -7.92 15.52 5.84
N ASP A 65 -8.76 15.87 4.87
CA ASP A 65 -10.12 15.36 4.66
C ASP A 65 -10.18 14.17 3.68
N SER A 66 -9.08 13.42 3.57
CA SER A 66 -8.98 12.26 2.70
C SER A 66 -10.01 11.18 3.03
N PRO A 67 -10.63 10.53 2.00
CA PRO A 67 -11.50 9.38 2.23
C PRO A 67 -10.73 8.09 2.58
N MET A 68 -9.39 8.13 2.62
CA MET A 68 -8.53 6.98 2.92
C MET A 68 -8.38 6.73 4.41
N THR A 69 -8.51 7.76 5.22
CA THR A 69 -8.43 7.68 6.68
C THR A 69 -9.46 8.61 7.30
N PRO A 70 -10.02 8.30 8.49
CA PRO A 70 -10.94 9.20 9.18
C PRO A 70 -10.26 10.54 9.57
N GLU A 71 -8.97 10.51 9.81
CA GLU A 71 -8.10 11.66 10.07
C GLU A 71 -6.63 11.30 9.76
N PRO A 72 -5.74 12.26 9.47
CA PRO A 72 -4.35 11.99 9.07
C PRO A 72 -3.53 11.19 10.10
N SER A 73 -3.88 11.31 11.39
CA SER A 73 -3.20 10.62 12.49
C SER A 73 -3.51 9.11 12.56
N VAL A 74 -4.50 8.61 11.81
CA VAL A 74 -4.98 7.23 11.85
C VAL A 74 -4.41 6.41 10.69
N GLY A 75 -4.13 5.12 10.91
CA GLY A 75 -3.54 4.21 9.93
C GLY A 75 -2.02 4.14 10.07
N SER A 76 -1.56 3.75 11.25
CA SER A 76 -0.13 3.68 11.58
C SER A 76 0.58 2.56 10.86
N TYR A 77 -0.05 1.40 10.68
CA TYR A 77 0.56 0.24 10.03
C TYR A 77 -0.08 -0.05 8.67
N LEU A 78 0.77 -0.35 7.71
CA LEU A 78 0.41 -0.85 6.39
C LEU A 78 1.07 -2.22 6.20
N ALA A 79 0.29 -3.22 5.79
CA ALA A 79 0.81 -4.50 5.32
C ALA A 79 0.42 -4.70 3.85
N MET A 80 1.33 -5.26 3.08
CA MET A 80 1.10 -5.60 1.68
C MET A 80 1.52 -7.03 1.40
N TYR A 81 0.79 -7.67 0.47
CA TYR A 81 1.05 -9.05 0.06
C TYR A 81 0.88 -9.18 -1.44
N TRP A 82 1.82 -9.89 -2.08
CA TRP A 82 1.83 -10.13 -3.52
C TRP A 82 1.22 -11.48 -3.85
N VAL A 83 0.20 -11.49 -4.69
CA VAL A 83 -0.48 -12.68 -5.18
C VAL A 83 -0.08 -12.95 -6.63
N LEU A 84 0.25 -14.20 -6.93
CA LEU A 84 0.69 -14.64 -8.23
C LEU A 84 -0.37 -14.39 -9.31
N LYS A 85 0.05 -13.87 -10.45
CA LYS A 85 -0.82 -13.59 -11.60
C LYS A 85 -1.61 -14.83 -12.03
N GLY A 86 -2.91 -14.65 -12.21
CA GLY A 86 -3.85 -15.72 -12.60
C GLY A 86 -4.43 -16.51 -11.42
N HIS A 87 -4.08 -16.17 -10.17
CA HIS A 87 -4.53 -16.87 -8.97
C HIS A 87 -5.28 -15.98 -7.97
N HIS A 88 -5.82 -14.85 -8.46
CA HIS A 88 -6.59 -13.93 -7.60
C HIS A 88 -7.75 -14.62 -6.89
N ASP A 89 -8.62 -15.30 -7.64
CA ASP A 89 -9.85 -15.88 -7.09
C ASP A 89 -9.55 -17.01 -6.08
N ASP A 90 -8.57 -17.86 -6.39
CA ASP A 90 -8.12 -18.94 -5.52
C ASP A 90 -7.60 -18.39 -4.18
N TRP A 91 -6.73 -17.36 -4.26
CA TRP A 91 -6.16 -16.76 -3.07
C TRP A 91 -7.20 -15.94 -2.28
N ASN A 92 -8.04 -15.16 -2.97
CA ASN A 92 -9.06 -14.32 -2.34
C ASN A 92 -10.07 -15.19 -1.56
N ARG A 93 -10.54 -16.30 -2.16
CA ARG A 93 -11.41 -17.26 -1.46
C ARG A 93 -10.72 -17.86 -0.24
N TRP A 94 -9.48 -18.35 -0.43
CA TRP A 94 -8.69 -18.91 0.68
C TRP A 94 -8.51 -17.88 1.82
N SER A 95 -8.20 -16.63 1.51
CA SER A 95 -7.93 -15.59 2.50
C SER A 95 -9.16 -15.30 3.37
N VAL A 96 -10.35 -15.20 2.76
CA VAL A 96 -11.60 -15.00 3.49
C VAL A 96 -11.92 -16.18 4.39
N ASP A 97 -11.85 -17.40 3.88
CA ASP A 97 -12.10 -18.62 4.67
C ASP A 97 -11.12 -18.75 5.83
N ASN A 98 -9.84 -18.43 5.58
CA ASN A 98 -8.78 -18.47 6.59
C ASN A 98 -8.99 -17.44 7.69
N VAL A 99 -9.39 -16.20 7.35
CA VAL A 99 -9.68 -15.17 8.35
C VAL A 99 -10.88 -15.56 9.20
N HIS A 100 -11.92 -16.13 8.63
CA HIS A 100 -13.04 -16.67 9.41
C HIS A 100 -12.60 -17.78 10.38
N MET A 101 -11.73 -18.68 9.93
CA MET A 101 -11.14 -19.72 10.78
C MET A 101 -10.30 -19.13 11.92
N LEU A 102 -9.48 -18.11 11.65
CA LEU A 102 -8.69 -17.43 12.67
C LEU A 102 -9.56 -16.69 13.70
N HIS A 103 -10.65 -16.07 13.25
CA HIS A 103 -11.66 -15.50 14.16
C HIS A 103 -12.27 -16.54 15.09
N ALA A 104 -12.73 -17.67 14.51
CA ALA A 104 -13.31 -18.77 15.27
C ALA A 104 -12.33 -19.40 16.27
N ALA A 105 -11.04 -19.39 15.95
CA ALA A 105 -9.96 -19.88 16.82
C ALA A 105 -9.49 -18.87 17.89
N GLY A 106 -10.05 -17.65 17.93
CA GLY A 106 -9.65 -16.58 18.86
C GLY A 106 -8.24 -16.05 18.62
N ARG A 107 -7.74 -16.17 17.38
CA ARG A 107 -6.38 -15.74 16.97
C ARG A 107 -6.33 -14.34 16.37
N MET A 108 -7.45 -13.63 16.35
CA MET A 108 -7.47 -12.23 15.87
C MET A 108 -7.24 -11.27 17.03
N PHE A 109 -6.45 -10.22 16.77
CA PHE A 109 -6.17 -9.17 17.75
C PHE A 109 -7.33 -8.18 17.78
N PRO A 110 -8.04 -8.00 18.92
CA PRO A 110 -9.26 -7.19 18.95
C PRO A 110 -8.99 -5.68 19.05
N GLU A 111 -7.87 -5.26 19.70
CA GLU A 111 -7.58 -3.86 20.01
C GLU A 111 -6.94 -3.14 18.80
N ARG A 112 -7.64 -3.21 17.64
CA ARG A 112 -7.27 -2.54 16.38
C ARG A 112 -8.49 -2.02 15.64
N THR A 113 -8.25 -1.12 14.73
CA THR A 113 -9.24 -0.62 13.76
C THR A 113 -8.71 -0.83 12.35
N HIS A 114 -9.47 -1.51 11.50
CA HIS A 114 -9.21 -1.52 10.07
C HIS A 114 -9.53 -0.14 9.50
N VAL A 115 -8.54 0.48 8.86
CA VAL A 115 -8.67 1.82 8.28
C VAL A 115 -8.97 1.70 6.78
N HIS A 116 -8.19 0.87 6.08
CA HIS A 116 -8.38 0.62 4.67
C HIS A 116 -7.88 -0.79 4.33
N THR A 117 -8.71 -1.60 3.69
CA THR A 117 -8.33 -2.96 3.27
C THR A 117 -8.95 -3.21 1.90
N VAL A 118 -8.11 -3.29 0.88
CA VAL A 118 -8.54 -3.47 -0.52
C VAL A 118 -7.56 -4.38 -1.25
N LEU A 119 -8.10 -5.22 -2.12
CA LEU A 119 -7.33 -5.93 -3.13
C LEU A 119 -7.22 -5.04 -4.37
N TYR A 120 -6.02 -4.98 -4.94
CA TYR A 120 -5.74 -4.22 -6.15
C TYR A 120 -5.21 -5.13 -7.25
N GLN A 121 -5.65 -4.93 -8.48
CA GLN A 121 -5.03 -5.48 -9.68
C GLN A 121 -3.76 -4.68 -9.97
N HIS A 122 -2.61 -5.35 -10.07
CA HIS A 122 -1.39 -4.72 -10.55
C HIS A 122 -1.48 -4.52 -12.06
N GLU A 123 -1.28 -3.30 -12.51
CA GLU A 123 -1.34 -2.96 -13.93
C GLU A 123 0.06 -2.86 -14.54
N TRP A 124 0.94 -2.09 -13.91
CA TRP A 124 2.32 -1.91 -14.38
C TRP A 124 3.24 -1.40 -13.26
N SER A 125 4.54 -1.50 -13.53
CA SER A 125 5.58 -0.89 -12.71
C SER A 125 6.71 -0.33 -13.57
N LEU A 126 7.41 0.67 -13.04
CA LEU A 126 8.50 1.38 -13.72
C LEU A 126 9.65 1.59 -12.73
N PRO A 127 10.76 0.86 -12.84
CA PRO A 127 11.95 1.13 -12.05
C PRO A 127 12.69 2.36 -12.59
N ARG A 128 13.38 3.09 -11.70
CA ARG A 128 14.20 4.28 -12.04
C ARG A 128 15.26 3.99 -13.10
N THR A 129 15.81 2.77 -13.09
CA THR A 129 16.82 2.32 -14.04
C THR A 129 16.41 1.01 -14.71
N LEU A 130 16.93 0.73 -15.90
CA LEU A 130 16.65 -0.51 -16.64
C LEU A 130 17.05 -1.79 -15.88
N THR A 131 17.97 -1.69 -14.92
CA THR A 131 18.45 -2.77 -14.07
C THR A 131 17.91 -2.65 -12.64
N GLY A 132 16.93 -1.76 -12.42
CA GLY A 132 16.30 -1.57 -11.10
C GLY A 132 15.50 -2.79 -10.65
N THR A 133 15.13 -2.79 -9.37
CA THR A 133 14.37 -3.87 -8.76
C THR A 133 13.02 -4.05 -9.45
N PRO A 134 12.68 -5.25 -9.94
CA PRO A 134 11.34 -5.52 -10.45
C PRO A 134 10.32 -5.55 -9.31
N ILE A 135 9.06 -5.28 -9.62
CA ILE A 135 7.99 -5.20 -8.62
C ILE A 135 7.83 -6.51 -7.82
N GLU A 136 8.07 -7.64 -8.43
CA GLU A 136 7.99 -8.95 -7.81
C GLU A 136 8.93 -9.11 -6.61
N LEU A 137 10.04 -8.36 -6.59
CA LEU A 137 11.04 -8.37 -5.52
C LEU A 137 10.99 -7.12 -4.63
N ALA A 138 10.00 -6.24 -4.83
CA ALA A 138 9.95 -4.98 -4.09
C ALA A 138 9.71 -5.16 -2.59
N LEU A 139 8.99 -6.21 -2.19
CA LEU A 139 8.75 -6.50 -0.77
C LEU A 139 9.87 -7.34 -0.11
N ASP A 140 10.82 -7.88 -0.91
CA ASP A 140 12.00 -8.59 -0.40
C ASP A 140 13.22 -7.66 -0.25
N ARG A 141 13.10 -6.43 -0.75
CA ARG A 141 14.17 -5.44 -0.68
C ARG A 141 13.96 -4.50 0.50
N ASP A 142 15.05 -4.22 1.22
CA ASP A 142 15.09 -3.21 2.28
C ASP A 142 15.06 -1.79 1.65
N TYR A 143 13.87 -1.28 1.35
CA TYR A 143 13.69 0.13 1.00
C TYR A 143 13.66 0.98 2.27
N ALA A 144 14.24 2.18 2.23
CA ALA A 144 14.16 3.12 3.35
C ALA A 144 12.73 3.59 3.60
N GLY A 145 11.88 3.60 2.56
CA GLY A 145 10.49 3.95 2.70
C GLY A 145 9.63 3.72 1.47
N LEU A 146 8.38 4.01 1.67
CA LEU A 146 7.30 3.92 0.68
C LEU A 146 6.46 5.18 0.75
N VAL A 147 6.13 5.77 -0.41
CA VAL A 147 5.07 6.77 -0.50
C VAL A 147 3.88 6.17 -1.24
N VAL A 148 2.73 6.26 -0.62
CA VAL A 148 1.45 5.81 -1.16
C VAL A 148 0.70 7.00 -1.71
N ASN A 149 0.27 6.93 -2.97
CA ASN A 149 -0.57 7.93 -3.60
C ASN A 149 -1.88 7.30 -4.07
N VAL A 150 -2.99 7.93 -3.74
CA VAL A 150 -4.33 7.51 -4.16
C VAL A 150 -5.04 8.68 -4.83
N GLY A 151 -5.72 8.40 -5.91
CA GLY A 151 -6.56 9.38 -6.60
C GLY A 151 -7.76 8.74 -7.25
N GLU A 152 -8.59 9.57 -7.86
CA GLU A 152 -9.79 9.17 -8.60
C GLU A 152 -9.82 9.86 -9.95
N LEU A 153 -10.01 9.09 -11.02
CA LEU A 153 -10.09 9.63 -12.39
C LEU A 153 -11.23 10.63 -12.52
N ARG A 154 -10.97 11.74 -13.18
CA ARG A 154 -12.01 12.70 -13.57
C ARG A 154 -12.86 12.17 -14.73
N GLY A 155 -14.09 12.69 -14.84
CA GLY A 155 -15.01 12.28 -15.91
C GLY A 155 -14.40 12.41 -17.30
N GLY A 156 -14.58 11.38 -18.14
CA GLY A 156 -14.06 11.34 -19.50
C GLY A 156 -12.64 10.80 -19.66
N HIS A 157 -11.91 10.57 -18.56
CA HIS A 157 -10.55 9.99 -18.57
C HIS A 157 -10.55 8.52 -18.16
N ARG A 158 -9.53 7.80 -18.65
CA ARG A 158 -9.31 6.38 -18.40
C ARG A 158 -7.99 6.16 -17.68
N HIS A 159 -7.80 4.97 -17.14
CA HIS A 159 -6.55 4.58 -16.46
C HIS A 159 -5.34 4.69 -17.40
N GLU A 160 -5.51 4.38 -18.68
CA GLU A 160 -4.44 4.49 -19.68
C GLU A 160 -3.96 5.94 -19.90
N ASP A 161 -4.85 6.93 -19.79
CA ASP A 161 -4.47 8.34 -19.90
C ASP A 161 -3.57 8.77 -18.73
N LEU A 162 -3.91 8.33 -17.52
CA LEU A 162 -3.12 8.59 -16.32
C LEU A 162 -1.82 7.77 -16.30
N GLU A 163 -1.86 6.53 -16.80
CA GLU A 163 -0.65 5.72 -16.98
C GLU A 163 0.36 6.44 -17.88
N ALA A 164 -0.08 6.93 -19.04
CA ALA A 164 0.79 7.67 -19.97
C ALA A 164 1.40 8.91 -19.29
N TRP A 165 0.59 9.71 -18.59
CA TRP A 165 1.11 10.87 -17.84
C TRP A 165 2.13 10.46 -16.79
N THR A 166 1.83 9.43 -15.99
CA THR A 166 2.74 8.97 -14.93
C THR A 166 4.06 8.47 -15.50
N ARG A 167 4.02 7.64 -16.55
CA ARG A 167 5.21 7.00 -17.13
C ARG A 167 6.05 7.94 -17.98
N GLU A 168 5.44 8.87 -18.70
CA GLU A 168 6.10 9.67 -19.71
C GLU A 168 6.47 11.08 -19.22
N GLN A 169 5.78 11.58 -18.18
CA GLN A 169 5.97 12.92 -17.68
C GLN A 169 6.41 12.94 -16.22
N TRP A 170 5.58 12.43 -15.31
CA TRP A 170 5.85 12.55 -13.88
C TRP A 170 7.06 11.72 -13.43
N SER A 171 7.07 10.42 -13.73
CA SER A 171 8.16 9.53 -13.26
C SER A 171 9.53 9.92 -13.78
N PRO A 172 9.72 10.25 -15.08
CA PRO A 172 11.04 10.70 -15.56
C PRO A 172 11.52 11.98 -14.87
N ALA A 173 10.61 12.93 -14.58
CA ALA A 173 10.96 14.15 -13.85
C ALA A 173 11.36 13.84 -12.40
N ALA A 174 10.58 13.01 -11.71
CA ALA A 174 10.87 12.59 -10.34
C ALA A 174 12.16 11.76 -10.22
N PHE A 175 12.41 10.84 -11.15
CA PHE A 175 13.64 10.03 -11.19
C PHE A 175 14.92 10.86 -11.35
N GLY A 176 14.82 12.08 -11.88
CA GLY A 176 15.93 13.03 -11.99
C GLY A 176 16.28 13.76 -10.70
N THR A 177 15.56 13.53 -9.61
CA THR A 177 15.73 14.23 -8.32
C THR A 177 16.25 13.30 -7.22
N ASP A 178 16.74 13.90 -6.13
CA ASP A 178 17.22 13.17 -4.96
C ASP A 178 16.07 12.63 -4.08
N TRP A 179 14.86 13.19 -4.23
CA TRP A 179 13.67 12.77 -3.51
C TRP A 179 12.80 11.77 -4.30
N GLY A 180 13.08 11.54 -5.58
CA GLY A 180 12.26 10.70 -6.43
C GLY A 180 12.38 9.20 -6.10
N PRO A 181 11.34 8.40 -6.41
CA PRO A 181 11.31 6.97 -6.10
C PRO A 181 12.33 6.17 -6.93
N ASP A 182 12.64 4.96 -6.47
CA ASP A 182 13.46 3.98 -7.20
C ASP A 182 12.59 3.01 -8.00
N LEU A 183 11.33 2.86 -7.59
CA LEU A 183 10.32 2.06 -8.28
C LEU A 183 8.94 2.69 -8.11
N VAL A 184 8.23 2.86 -9.21
CA VAL A 184 6.81 3.25 -9.25
C VAL A 184 5.97 2.04 -9.65
N SER A 185 4.90 1.76 -8.92
CA SER A 185 3.89 0.75 -9.28
C SER A 185 2.51 1.39 -9.34
N TYR A 186 1.67 0.92 -10.25
CA TYR A 186 0.30 1.38 -10.45
C TYR A 186 -0.67 0.21 -10.38
N ALA A 187 -1.77 0.39 -9.66
CA ALA A 187 -2.76 -0.64 -9.46
C ALA A 187 -4.18 -0.06 -9.38
N THR A 188 -5.17 -0.87 -9.72
CA THR A 188 -6.59 -0.53 -9.70
C THR A 188 -7.34 -1.40 -8.70
N PRO A 189 -8.30 -0.87 -7.92
CA PRO A 189 -8.99 -1.63 -6.89
C PRO A 189 -9.91 -2.69 -7.48
N LEU A 190 -9.95 -3.83 -6.80
CA LEU A 190 -10.85 -4.95 -7.07
C LEU A 190 -11.97 -5.00 -6.02
N PRO A 191 -13.15 -5.51 -6.35
CA PRO A 191 -14.24 -5.66 -5.40
C PRO A 191 -13.90 -6.72 -4.34
N LEU A 192 -14.27 -6.45 -3.09
CA LEU A 192 -14.25 -7.45 -2.03
C LEU A 192 -15.35 -8.50 -2.25
N LEU A 193 -15.11 -9.73 -1.79
CA LEU A 193 -16.15 -10.75 -1.75
C LEU A 193 -17.30 -10.32 -0.83
N ASP A 194 -18.52 -10.79 -1.12
CA ASP A 194 -19.71 -10.40 -0.36
C ASP A 194 -19.64 -10.86 1.10
N ASP A 195 -18.99 -11.98 1.36
CA ASP A 195 -18.78 -12.57 2.67
C ASP A 195 -17.41 -12.20 3.32
N ALA A 196 -16.72 -11.18 2.79
CA ALA A 196 -15.54 -10.64 3.45
C ALA A 196 -15.90 -10.18 4.89
N PRO A 197 -14.95 -10.25 5.86
CA PRO A 197 -15.19 -9.89 7.25
C PRO A 197 -15.85 -8.51 7.40
N ALA A 198 -16.82 -8.39 8.33
CA ALA A 198 -17.64 -7.18 8.48
C ALA A 198 -16.86 -5.96 8.99
N ASP A 199 -15.69 -6.17 9.61
CA ASP A 199 -14.79 -5.12 10.07
C ASP A 199 -13.89 -4.54 8.96
N VAL A 200 -13.96 -5.12 7.74
CA VAL A 200 -13.24 -4.62 6.57
C VAL A 200 -14.06 -3.54 5.85
N PRO A 201 -13.57 -2.28 5.76
CA PRO A 201 -14.29 -1.20 5.10
C PRO A 201 -14.48 -1.47 3.60
N ARG A 202 -15.66 -1.14 3.07
CA ARG A 202 -15.94 -1.20 1.62
C ARG A 202 -15.71 0.18 1.00
N VAL A 203 -15.05 0.21 -0.14
CA VAL A 203 -14.71 1.43 -0.88
C VAL A 203 -15.77 1.72 -1.93
N ALA A 204 -16.39 2.92 -1.88
CA ALA A 204 -17.31 3.38 -2.91
C ALA A 204 -16.55 3.88 -4.15
N ASN A 205 -17.15 3.76 -5.34
CA ASN A 205 -16.60 4.20 -6.64
C ASN A 205 -15.18 3.65 -6.90
N ALA A 206 -14.97 2.41 -6.49
CA ALA A 206 -13.64 1.79 -6.55
C ALA A 206 -13.09 1.76 -7.99
N GLU A 207 -13.94 1.55 -8.99
CA GLU A 207 -13.57 1.41 -10.40
C GLU A 207 -12.90 2.66 -11.01
N ARG A 208 -13.04 3.82 -10.37
CA ARG A 208 -12.40 5.07 -10.80
C ARG A 208 -11.14 5.41 -10.02
N ARG A 209 -10.90 4.71 -8.92
CA ARG A 209 -9.73 4.94 -8.07
C ARG A 209 -8.51 4.23 -8.60
N PHE A 210 -7.37 4.70 -8.20
CA PHE A 210 -6.07 4.07 -8.44
C PHE A 210 -5.19 4.18 -7.21
N LEU A 211 -4.22 3.28 -7.13
CA LEU A 211 -3.16 3.26 -6.16
C LEU A 211 -1.82 3.36 -6.89
N GLN A 212 -0.94 4.26 -6.43
CA GLN A 212 0.46 4.24 -6.79
C GLN A 212 1.31 3.96 -5.55
N LEU A 213 2.27 3.04 -5.69
CA LEU A 213 3.26 2.71 -4.68
C LEU A 213 4.62 3.19 -5.19
N HIS A 214 5.25 4.08 -4.45
CA HIS A 214 6.54 4.66 -4.77
C HIS A 214 7.57 4.20 -3.73
N PHE A 215 8.38 3.22 -4.08
CA PHE A 215 9.43 2.67 -3.21
C PHE A 215 10.68 3.54 -3.30
N CYS A 216 11.26 3.89 -2.15
CA CYS A 216 12.37 4.84 -2.03
C CYS A 216 13.55 4.23 -1.26
N ASP A 217 14.76 4.34 -1.80
CA ASP A 217 16.01 3.95 -1.13
C ASP A 217 16.47 5.01 -0.09
N HIS A 218 15.76 6.12 0.02
CA HIS A 218 15.99 7.21 0.97
C HIS A 218 14.78 7.42 1.88
N ASP A 219 14.95 8.20 2.95
CA ASP A 219 13.84 8.55 3.84
C ASP A 219 12.72 9.23 3.04
N PRO A 220 11.48 8.70 3.04
CA PRO A 220 10.38 9.24 2.26
C PRO A 220 9.96 10.66 2.67
N ALA A 221 10.38 11.12 3.86
CA ALA A 221 10.19 12.50 4.31
C ALA A 221 11.25 13.47 3.76
N ALA A 222 12.38 12.97 3.24
CA ALA A 222 13.42 13.81 2.70
C ALA A 222 12.95 14.55 1.43
N GLY A 223 13.11 15.87 1.40
CA GLY A 223 12.67 16.69 0.26
C GLY A 223 11.15 16.72 0.06
N TRP A 224 10.36 16.44 1.10
CA TRP A 224 8.89 16.32 1.02
C TRP A 224 8.24 17.55 0.36
N ASP A 225 8.57 18.75 0.80
CA ASP A 225 7.93 20.00 0.32
C ASP A 225 8.20 20.29 -1.17
N ASP A 226 9.38 19.90 -1.66
CA ASP A 226 9.75 20.06 -3.07
C ASP A 226 9.29 18.91 -3.96
N GLY A 227 8.95 17.77 -3.36
CA GLY A 227 8.61 16.52 -4.02
C GLY A 227 7.17 16.07 -3.78
N TYR A 228 7.02 15.10 -2.91
CA TYR A 228 5.73 14.45 -2.66
C TYR A 228 4.67 15.37 -2.06
N GLY A 229 5.04 16.39 -1.30
CA GLY A 229 4.11 17.41 -0.82
C GLY A 229 3.40 18.18 -1.95
N ARG A 230 3.93 18.12 -3.18
CA ARG A 230 3.35 18.74 -4.38
C ARG A 230 2.74 17.74 -5.36
N PHE A 231 2.81 16.45 -5.09
CA PHE A 231 2.27 15.42 -6.00
C PHE A 231 0.79 15.65 -6.33
N GLY A 232 -0.03 15.94 -5.32
CA GLY A 232 -1.46 16.19 -5.49
C GLY A 232 -1.74 17.37 -6.40
N GLU A 233 -1.01 18.49 -6.23
CA GLU A 233 -1.11 19.66 -7.10
C GLU A 233 -0.75 19.32 -8.56
N GLN A 234 0.34 18.58 -8.76
CA GLN A 234 0.79 18.16 -10.09
C GLN A 234 -0.21 17.21 -10.76
N LEU A 235 -0.76 16.26 -10.00
CA LEU A 235 -1.79 15.34 -10.48
C LEU A 235 -3.05 16.09 -10.91
N GLU A 236 -3.53 17.02 -10.11
CA GLU A 236 -4.72 17.81 -10.43
C GLU A 236 -4.50 18.77 -11.59
N ALA A 237 -3.31 19.34 -11.71
CA ALA A 237 -2.92 20.20 -12.84
C ALA A 237 -2.87 19.43 -14.17
N SER A 238 -2.64 18.10 -14.16
CA SER A 238 -2.77 17.27 -15.35
C SER A 238 -4.20 17.23 -15.92
N GLY A 239 -5.21 17.54 -15.11
CA GLY A 239 -6.62 17.46 -15.47
C GLY A 239 -7.22 16.04 -15.43
N LEU A 240 -6.39 14.99 -15.27
CA LEU A 240 -6.78 13.58 -15.42
C LEU A 240 -7.48 13.00 -14.20
N ALA A 241 -7.07 13.42 -13.01
CA ALA A 241 -7.56 12.84 -11.76
C ALA A 241 -7.70 13.88 -10.65
N THR A 242 -8.48 13.53 -9.64
CA THR A 242 -8.55 14.22 -8.35
C THR A 242 -7.63 13.51 -7.38
N HIS A 243 -6.81 14.26 -6.68
CA HIS A 243 -5.97 13.74 -5.63
C HIS A 243 -6.80 13.39 -4.39
N LEU A 244 -6.65 12.17 -3.88
CA LEU A 244 -7.35 11.73 -2.68
C LEU A 244 -6.41 11.58 -1.47
N TRP A 245 -5.15 11.19 -1.68
CA TRP A 245 -4.23 10.96 -0.58
C TRP A 245 -2.79 10.78 -1.04
N THR A 246 -1.85 11.36 -0.26
CA THR A 246 -0.42 11.07 -0.32
C THR A 246 0.10 10.85 1.09
N ALA A 247 0.79 9.73 1.32
CA ALA A 247 1.23 9.31 2.64
C ALA A 247 2.57 8.58 2.62
N PRO A 248 3.55 9.03 3.42
CA PRO A 248 4.82 8.34 3.58
C PRO A 248 4.74 7.27 4.68
N PHE A 249 5.56 6.21 4.48
CA PHE A 249 5.76 5.11 5.42
C PHE A 249 7.23 4.69 5.42
N LYS A 250 7.70 4.15 6.52
CA LYS A 250 8.98 3.42 6.65
C LYS A 250 8.71 1.93 6.71
N GLN A 251 9.65 1.12 6.24
CA GLN A 251 9.60 -0.33 6.42
C GLN A 251 9.74 -0.67 7.90
N THR A 252 8.96 -1.65 8.41
CA THR A 252 9.13 -2.12 9.78
C THR A 252 10.39 -2.96 9.91
N VAL A 253 10.95 -3.06 11.11
CA VAL A 253 12.10 -3.91 11.40
C VAL A 253 11.60 -5.17 12.07
N PHE A 254 11.38 -6.22 11.28
CA PHE A 254 10.81 -7.49 11.76
C PHE A 254 11.56 -8.06 12.97
N GLY A 255 10.80 -8.59 13.92
CA GLY A 255 11.33 -9.20 15.15
C GLY A 255 11.71 -8.17 16.22
N THR A 256 11.44 -6.89 15.98
CA THR A 256 11.70 -5.81 16.94
C THR A 256 10.44 -5.02 17.25
N ASP A 257 10.48 -4.20 18.31
CA ASP A 257 9.42 -3.24 18.61
C ASP A 257 9.77 -1.82 18.11
N THR A 258 10.71 -1.71 17.15
CA THR A 258 11.12 -0.43 16.56
C THR A 258 9.91 0.32 16.01
N TYR A 259 9.82 1.62 16.30
CA TYR A 259 8.74 2.55 15.95
C TYR A 259 7.43 2.41 16.75
N THR A 260 7.26 1.40 17.61
CA THR A 260 6.01 1.25 18.38
C THR A 260 5.74 2.41 19.34
N ASP A 261 6.78 3.06 19.84
CA ASP A 261 6.74 4.24 20.71
C ASP A 261 6.70 5.59 19.97
N GLU A 262 6.73 5.55 18.63
CA GLU A 262 6.73 6.75 17.78
C GLU A 262 5.36 7.02 17.10
N LEU A 263 4.33 6.26 17.42
CA LEU A 263 3.04 6.34 16.71
C LEU A 263 2.19 7.55 17.12
N TRP A 264 2.38 8.09 18.35
CA TRP A 264 1.52 9.12 18.98
C TRP A 264 2.26 10.41 19.31
#